data_919ce71ae6452b0734a41988e0ee5f4a
#
_entry.id   919ce71ae6452b0734a41988e0ee5f4a
#
_cell.length_a   1.000
_cell.length_b   1.000
_cell.length_c   1.000
_cell.angle_alpha   90.00
_cell.angle_beta   90.00
_cell.angle_gamma   90.00
#
_symmetry.space_group_name_H-M   'P 1'
#
loop_
_entity.id
_entity.type
_entity.pdbx_description
1 polymer ?
#
loop_
_entity_poly.entity_id
_entity_poly.type
_entity_poly.pdbx_seq_one_letter_code
_entity_poly.pdbx_strand_id
1 'polypeptide(L)'
;LKIIDHIEDRVKKDKFISSDELDTILKEEITKIICDSQDDDDFLSIGDNKPHVILVVGVNGVGKTTSIGKMANHYKSLGLKVMIGAADTFRAAAIDQLEVWSNRVGVELVKQKMGSDPASVSYDTLESAINKNIDVVLIDTAGRLHNKTNLMNELGKIKRVLQKKNVNAPHEV
;
A
#
# COMPACT_ATOMS: atom_id res chain seq x y z
N LEU A 1 -6.83 22.72 19.74
CA LEU A 1 -6.31 23.72 20.63
C LEU A 1 -4.90 24.14 20.24
N LYS A 2 -3.90 23.28 20.08
CA LYS A 2 -2.51 23.66 19.71
C LYS A 2 -2.40 24.51 18.42
N ILE A 3 -3.24 24.26 17.41
CA ILE A 3 -3.26 25.04 16.16
C ILE A 3 -3.70 26.47 16.41
N ILE A 4 -4.77 26.65 17.20
CA ILE A 4 -5.31 27.97 17.52
C ILE A 4 -4.29 28.79 18.31
N ASP A 5 -3.66 28.18 19.30
CA ASP A 5 -2.64 28.84 20.15
C ASP A 5 -1.43 29.27 19.27
N HIS A 6 -0.97 28.47 18.33
CA HIS A 6 0.12 28.81 17.40
C HIS A 6 -0.26 29.94 16.43
N ILE A 7 -1.51 29.93 15.92
CA ILE A 7 -2.01 30.99 15.04
C ILE A 7 -2.12 32.31 15.82
N GLU A 8 -2.67 32.28 17.03
CA GLU A 8 -2.76 33.48 17.89
C GLU A 8 -1.39 34.09 18.18
N ASP A 9 -0.38 33.27 18.44
CA ASP A 9 0.98 33.75 18.72
C ASP A 9 1.65 34.36 17.47
N ARG A 10 1.41 33.79 16.28
CA ARG A 10 1.88 34.37 15.00
C ARG A 10 1.16 35.70 14.71
N VAL A 11 -0.16 35.75 14.85
CA VAL A 11 -0.96 36.94 14.62
C VAL A 11 -0.52 38.08 15.56
N LYS A 12 -0.21 37.76 16.82
CA LYS A 12 0.32 38.74 17.78
C LYS A 12 1.70 39.29 17.40
N LYS A 13 2.55 38.46 16.75
CA LYS A 13 3.89 38.87 16.31
C LYS A 13 3.87 39.78 15.08
N ASP A 14 3.01 39.52 14.13
CA ASP A 14 3.04 40.13 12.79
C ASP A 14 2.19 41.42 12.70
N LYS A 15 1.55 41.85 13.79
CA LYS A 15 0.83 43.10 14.05
C LYS A 15 -0.31 43.50 13.12
N PHE A 16 -0.45 42.95 11.92
CA PHE A 16 -1.60 43.17 11.03
C PHE A 16 -1.63 42.02 9.98
N ILE A 17 -2.73 41.29 9.94
CA ILE A 17 -2.88 40.15 9.03
C ILE A 17 -4.18 40.34 8.29
N SER A 18 -4.10 40.33 6.95
CA SER A 18 -5.27 40.30 6.08
C SER A 18 -5.93 38.90 6.12
N SER A 19 -7.19 38.82 5.68
CA SER A 19 -7.90 37.53 5.60
C SER A 19 -7.15 36.47 4.77
N ASP A 20 -6.50 36.90 3.69
CA ASP A 20 -5.75 36.02 2.78
C ASP A 20 -4.44 35.53 3.40
N GLU A 21 -3.80 36.37 4.21
CA GLU A 21 -2.60 35.99 4.97
C GLU A 21 -2.94 35.01 6.10
N LEU A 22 -4.11 35.16 6.73
CA LEU A 22 -4.58 34.22 7.75
C LEU A 22 -4.81 32.82 7.16
N ASP A 23 -5.40 32.74 5.97
CA ASP A 23 -5.58 31.46 5.26
C ASP A 23 -4.25 30.80 4.91
N THR A 24 -3.25 31.59 4.56
CA THR A 24 -1.90 31.10 4.27
C THR A 24 -1.23 30.55 5.53
N ILE A 25 -1.28 31.30 6.64
CA ILE A 25 -0.76 30.86 7.94
C ILE A 25 -1.44 29.58 8.41
N LEU A 26 -2.76 29.49 8.26
CA LEU A 26 -3.53 28.31 8.65
C LEU A 26 -3.09 27.08 7.85
N LYS A 27 -2.91 27.21 6.54
CA LYS A 27 -2.40 26.14 5.67
C LYS A 27 -1.00 25.71 6.07
N GLU A 28 -0.10 26.66 6.34
CA GLU A 28 1.27 26.39 6.76
C GLU A 28 1.31 25.63 8.08
N GLU A 29 0.55 26.05 9.10
CA GLU A 29 0.52 25.40 10.41
C GLU A 29 -0.11 24.00 10.35
N ILE A 30 -1.19 23.82 9.56
CA ILE A 30 -1.78 22.49 9.34
C ILE A 30 -0.77 21.59 8.62
N THR A 31 -0.12 22.09 7.57
CA THR A 31 0.89 21.32 6.82
C THR A 31 2.05 20.92 7.72
N LYS A 32 2.54 21.85 8.55
CA LYS A 32 3.61 21.59 9.50
C LYS A 32 3.25 20.48 10.50
N ILE A 33 2.04 20.54 11.09
CA ILE A 33 1.57 19.53 12.04
C ILE A 33 1.46 18.15 11.37
N ILE A 34 1.01 18.10 10.11
CA ILE A 34 0.93 16.86 9.35
C ILE A 34 2.35 16.33 9.04
N CYS A 35 3.26 17.20 8.62
CA CYS A 35 4.65 16.82 8.32
C CYS A 35 5.44 16.46 9.59
N ASP A 36 5.29 17.20 10.69
CA ASP A 36 5.95 16.91 11.97
C ASP A 36 5.46 15.61 12.62
N SER A 37 4.28 15.12 12.23
CA SER A 37 3.72 13.83 12.67
C SER A 37 4.12 12.65 11.75
N GLN A 38 4.75 12.92 10.64
CA GLN A 38 5.41 11.91 9.83
C GLN A 38 6.83 11.75 10.39
N ASP A 39 7.06 10.63 11.08
CA ASP A 39 8.42 10.13 11.21
C ASP A 39 8.99 10.09 9.78
N ASP A 40 10.25 10.53 9.61
CA ASP A 40 10.98 10.57 8.33
C ASP A 40 11.15 9.17 7.68
N ASP A 41 10.45 8.17 8.16
CA ASP A 41 10.30 6.88 7.50
C ASP A 41 9.48 7.11 6.21
N ASP A 42 10.19 7.21 5.11
CA ASP A 42 9.60 7.20 3.77
C ASP A 42 8.62 6.02 3.73
N PHE A 43 7.32 6.31 3.75
CA PHE A 43 6.23 5.31 3.78
C PHE A 43 6.38 4.20 2.72
N LEU A 44 7.20 4.44 1.72
CA LEU A 44 7.55 3.50 0.66
C LEU A 44 9.00 3.00 0.75
N SER A 45 9.71 3.25 1.88
CA SER A 45 11.04 2.69 2.09
C SER A 45 10.93 1.19 2.30
N ILE A 46 11.79 0.43 1.65
CA ILE A 46 11.90 -1.01 1.85
C ILE A 46 13.10 -1.30 2.74
N GLY A 47 12.90 -2.12 3.78
CA GLY A 47 13.99 -2.61 4.60
C GLY A 47 14.90 -3.58 3.85
N ASP A 48 15.99 -4.00 4.50
CA ASP A 48 17.00 -4.92 3.92
C ASP A 48 16.48 -6.33 3.62
N ASN A 49 15.28 -6.68 4.10
CA ASN A 49 14.66 -7.99 3.88
C ASN A 49 14.09 -8.12 2.48
N LYS A 50 14.71 -8.94 1.63
CA LYS A 50 14.25 -9.24 0.27
C LYS A 50 13.71 -10.67 0.15
N PRO A 51 12.57 -10.85 -0.50
CA PRO A 51 11.67 -9.81 -1.02
C PRO A 51 10.88 -9.11 0.10
N HIS A 52 10.73 -7.79 -0.01
CA HIS A 52 9.85 -7.03 0.85
C HIS A 52 8.40 -7.26 0.42
N VAL A 53 7.55 -7.77 1.31
CA VAL A 53 6.19 -8.21 0.98
C VAL A 53 5.18 -7.24 1.57
N ILE A 54 4.38 -6.62 0.70
CA ILE A 54 3.31 -5.69 1.06
C ILE A 54 1.96 -6.34 0.72
N LEU A 55 1.11 -6.49 1.71
CA LEU A 55 -0.24 -7.02 1.56
C LEU A 55 -1.25 -5.87 1.51
N VAL A 56 -1.87 -5.63 0.35
CA VAL A 56 -2.79 -4.51 0.18
C VAL A 56 -4.20 -4.95 0.51
N VAL A 57 -4.75 -4.37 1.59
CA VAL A 57 -6.09 -4.69 2.12
C VAL A 57 -7.03 -3.49 2.03
N GLY A 58 -8.33 -3.75 2.05
CA GLY A 58 -9.36 -2.70 2.04
C GLY A 58 -10.64 -3.16 1.37
N VAL A 59 -11.73 -2.42 1.53
CA VAL A 59 -13.04 -2.75 0.94
C VAL A 59 -13.02 -2.58 -0.59
N ASN A 60 -14.06 -3.13 -1.27
CA ASN A 60 -14.16 -2.96 -2.71
C ASN A 60 -14.41 -1.49 -3.09
N GLY A 61 -13.80 -1.03 -4.17
CA GLY A 61 -13.96 0.32 -4.70
C GLY A 61 -13.11 1.41 -4.06
N VAL A 62 -12.32 1.12 -3.00
CA VAL A 62 -11.44 2.13 -2.35
C VAL A 62 -10.15 2.44 -3.11
N GLY A 63 -9.89 1.74 -4.22
CA GLY A 63 -8.73 2.02 -5.06
C GLY A 63 -7.52 1.11 -4.84
N LYS A 64 -7.65 -0.06 -4.17
CA LYS A 64 -6.53 -1.00 -3.94
C LYS A 64 -5.73 -1.29 -5.20
N THR A 65 -6.38 -1.80 -6.24
CA THR A 65 -5.74 -2.17 -7.51
C THR A 65 -5.03 -0.98 -8.17
N THR A 66 -5.63 0.21 -8.09
CA THR A 66 -5.00 1.44 -8.60
C THR A 66 -3.78 1.83 -7.77
N SER A 67 -3.85 1.70 -6.45
CA SER A 67 -2.72 1.97 -5.55
C SER A 67 -1.57 1.00 -5.81
N ILE A 68 -1.86 -0.30 -5.99
CA ILE A 68 -0.87 -1.31 -6.36
C ILE A 68 -0.15 -0.93 -7.65
N GLY A 69 -0.89 -0.52 -8.69
CA GLY A 69 -0.28 -0.07 -9.95
C GLY A 69 0.65 1.14 -9.78
N LYS A 70 0.26 2.11 -8.94
CA LYS A 70 1.09 3.29 -8.63
C LYS A 70 2.33 2.92 -7.82
N MET A 71 2.18 2.09 -6.78
CA MET A 71 3.30 1.60 -5.96
C MET A 71 4.29 0.79 -6.80
N ALA A 72 3.78 -0.11 -7.65
CA ALA A 72 4.62 -0.88 -8.56
C ALA A 72 5.45 0.02 -9.50
N ASN A 73 4.82 1.06 -10.05
CA ASN A 73 5.52 2.04 -10.88
C ASN A 73 6.57 2.83 -10.10
N HIS A 74 6.25 3.23 -8.87
CA HIS A 74 7.18 3.94 -8.00
C HIS A 74 8.42 3.10 -7.68
N TYR A 75 8.24 1.88 -7.16
CA TYR A 75 9.36 1.00 -6.84
C TYR A 75 10.21 0.67 -8.09
N LYS A 76 9.56 0.45 -9.22
CA LYS A 76 10.28 0.24 -10.49
C LYS A 76 11.10 1.47 -10.90
N SER A 77 10.59 2.68 -10.69
CA SER A 77 11.33 3.93 -10.99
C SER A 77 12.57 4.10 -10.10
N LEU A 78 12.59 3.48 -8.93
CA LEU A 78 13.77 3.39 -8.05
C LEU A 78 14.76 2.29 -8.47
N GLY A 79 14.51 1.61 -9.59
CA GLY A 79 15.36 0.52 -10.10
C GLY A 79 15.13 -0.83 -9.43
N LEU A 80 14.08 -0.97 -8.61
CA LEU A 80 13.76 -2.21 -7.90
C LEU A 80 12.98 -3.18 -8.80
N LYS A 81 13.21 -4.47 -8.62
CA LYS A 81 12.45 -5.54 -9.26
C LYS A 81 11.16 -5.76 -8.47
N VAL A 82 10.03 -5.63 -9.15
CA VAL A 82 8.70 -5.71 -8.53
C VAL A 82 7.91 -6.88 -9.13
N MET A 83 7.16 -7.57 -8.27
CA MET A 83 6.22 -8.62 -8.67
C MET A 83 4.86 -8.36 -8.01
N ILE A 84 3.78 -8.63 -8.74
CA ILE A 84 2.41 -8.47 -8.25
C ILE A 84 1.75 -9.84 -8.14
N GLY A 85 1.02 -10.08 -7.04
CA GLY A 85 0.18 -11.26 -6.83
C GLY A 85 -1.31 -10.90 -6.85
N ALA A 86 -2.09 -11.52 -7.76
CA ALA A 86 -3.52 -11.30 -7.88
C ALA A 86 -4.31 -12.25 -6.95
N ALA A 87 -4.35 -11.95 -5.65
CA ALA A 87 -5.06 -12.78 -4.69
C ALA A 87 -6.55 -12.38 -4.48
N ASP A 88 -7.09 -11.36 -5.16
CA ASP A 88 -8.55 -11.18 -5.34
C ASP A 88 -9.06 -12.12 -6.43
N THR A 89 -9.07 -13.42 -6.13
CA THR A 89 -9.41 -14.48 -7.09
C THR A 89 -10.91 -14.59 -7.39
N PHE A 90 -11.74 -13.91 -6.64
CA PHE A 90 -13.19 -13.98 -6.79
C PHE A 90 -13.77 -13.01 -7.82
N ARG A 91 -12.97 -12.05 -8.27
CA ARG A 91 -13.38 -11.00 -9.19
C ARG A 91 -12.53 -11.03 -10.45
N ALA A 92 -13.09 -11.61 -11.53
CA ALA A 92 -12.42 -11.64 -12.83
C ALA A 92 -11.93 -10.24 -13.25
N ALA A 93 -12.81 -9.23 -13.15
CA ALA A 93 -12.47 -7.86 -13.50
C ALA A 93 -11.33 -7.25 -12.65
N ALA A 94 -11.11 -7.72 -11.42
CA ALA A 94 -9.98 -7.26 -10.61
C ALA A 94 -8.66 -7.86 -11.11
N ILE A 95 -8.67 -9.14 -11.49
CA ILE A 95 -7.51 -9.82 -12.10
C ILE A 95 -7.15 -9.14 -13.43
N ASP A 96 -8.14 -8.93 -14.30
CA ASP A 96 -7.93 -8.29 -15.60
C ASP A 96 -7.40 -6.86 -15.46
N GLN A 97 -7.94 -6.10 -14.51
CA GLN A 97 -7.47 -4.74 -14.22
C GLN A 97 -6.02 -4.75 -13.73
N LEU A 98 -5.66 -5.71 -12.89
CA LEU A 98 -4.30 -5.85 -12.36
C LEU A 98 -3.32 -6.26 -13.47
N GLU A 99 -3.78 -7.09 -14.44
CA GLU A 99 -3.00 -7.45 -15.61
C GLU A 99 -2.72 -6.24 -16.51
N VAL A 100 -3.72 -5.37 -16.72
CA VAL A 100 -3.52 -4.11 -17.45
C VAL A 100 -2.47 -3.23 -16.77
N TRP A 101 -2.53 -3.13 -15.43
CA TRP A 101 -1.52 -2.37 -14.68
C TRP A 101 -0.14 -3.00 -14.76
N SER A 102 -0.01 -4.33 -14.58
CA SER A 102 1.28 -5.04 -14.66
C SER A 102 1.95 -4.86 -16.02
N ASN A 103 1.17 -4.98 -17.09
CA ASN A 103 1.64 -4.77 -18.46
C ASN A 103 2.06 -3.30 -18.69
N ARG A 104 1.26 -2.33 -18.21
CA ARG A 104 1.55 -0.90 -18.36
C ARG A 104 2.82 -0.49 -17.64
N VAL A 105 3.03 -1.00 -16.44
CA VAL A 105 4.23 -0.75 -15.64
C VAL A 105 5.40 -1.62 -16.11
N GLY A 106 5.12 -2.76 -16.76
CA GLY A 106 6.13 -3.73 -17.18
C GLY A 106 6.74 -4.48 -16.00
N VAL A 107 5.90 -5.01 -15.11
CA VAL A 107 6.24 -5.85 -13.96
C VAL A 107 5.55 -7.21 -14.10
N GLU A 108 6.10 -8.23 -13.46
CA GLU A 108 5.50 -9.57 -13.49
C GLU A 108 4.23 -9.66 -12.63
N LEU A 109 3.23 -10.38 -13.15
CA LEU A 109 1.99 -10.70 -12.43
C LEU A 109 1.88 -12.22 -12.24
N VAL A 110 1.71 -12.64 -11.00
CA VAL A 110 1.32 -14.01 -10.66
C VAL A 110 -0.19 -14.06 -10.46
N LYS A 111 -0.87 -14.87 -11.24
CA LYS A 111 -2.32 -15.09 -11.18
C LYS A 111 -2.64 -16.57 -11.34
N GLN A 112 -3.73 -17.00 -10.77
CA GLN A 112 -4.31 -18.31 -10.97
C GLN A 112 -5.72 -18.20 -11.56
N LYS A 113 -6.38 -19.34 -11.78
CA LYS A 113 -7.76 -19.39 -12.27
C LYS A 113 -8.70 -18.68 -11.27
N MET A 114 -9.75 -18.05 -11.79
CA MET A 114 -10.80 -17.49 -10.98
C MET A 114 -11.34 -18.54 -9.98
N GLY A 115 -11.53 -18.12 -8.72
CA GLY A 115 -11.97 -19.00 -7.63
C GLY A 115 -10.87 -19.82 -6.97
N SER A 116 -9.60 -19.69 -7.39
CA SER A 116 -8.47 -20.31 -6.70
C SER A 116 -8.34 -19.78 -5.27
N ASP A 117 -7.67 -20.51 -4.39
CA ASP A 117 -7.42 -20.08 -3.01
C ASP A 117 -6.47 -18.86 -2.99
N PRO A 118 -6.89 -17.70 -2.44
CA PRO A 118 -6.05 -16.51 -2.31
C PRO A 118 -4.70 -16.78 -1.64
N ALA A 119 -4.69 -17.67 -0.64
CA ALA A 119 -3.46 -18.04 0.06
C ALA A 119 -2.49 -18.81 -0.85
N SER A 120 -3.02 -19.64 -1.78
CA SER A 120 -2.19 -20.34 -2.78
C SER A 120 -1.54 -19.36 -3.74
N VAL A 121 -2.31 -18.38 -4.26
CA VAL A 121 -1.75 -17.34 -5.13
C VAL A 121 -0.66 -16.55 -4.43
N SER A 122 -0.90 -16.18 -3.17
CA SER A 122 0.06 -15.41 -2.35
C SER A 122 1.36 -16.22 -2.13
N TYR A 123 1.23 -17.51 -1.87
CA TYR A 123 2.36 -18.42 -1.69
C TYR A 123 3.19 -18.54 -2.97
N ASP A 124 2.54 -18.84 -4.10
CA ASP A 124 3.20 -18.96 -5.39
C ASP A 124 3.89 -17.67 -5.82
N THR A 125 3.27 -16.53 -5.51
CA THR A 125 3.86 -15.21 -5.76
C THR A 125 5.15 -15.03 -4.97
N LEU A 126 5.14 -15.33 -3.68
CA LEU A 126 6.33 -15.21 -2.83
C LEU A 126 7.41 -16.21 -3.24
N GLU A 127 7.05 -17.44 -3.55
CA GLU A 127 7.99 -18.47 -4.03
C GLU A 127 8.65 -18.06 -5.36
N SER A 128 7.86 -17.57 -6.31
CA SER A 128 8.36 -17.04 -7.58
C SER A 128 9.28 -15.84 -7.36
N ALA A 129 8.91 -14.94 -6.44
CA ALA A 129 9.70 -13.76 -6.12
C ALA A 129 11.07 -14.12 -5.54
N ILE A 130 11.13 -15.08 -4.62
CA ILE A 130 12.39 -15.57 -4.05
C ILE A 130 13.28 -16.16 -5.16
N ASN A 131 12.72 -17.03 -6.01
CA ASN A 131 13.46 -17.70 -7.10
C ASN A 131 14.00 -16.71 -8.14
N LYS A 132 13.34 -15.57 -8.34
CA LYS A 132 13.71 -14.57 -9.34
C LYS A 132 14.48 -13.38 -8.74
N ASN A 133 14.81 -13.42 -7.46
CA ASN A 133 15.46 -12.33 -6.75
C ASN A 133 14.72 -10.99 -6.95
N ILE A 134 13.42 -11.00 -6.67
CA ILE A 134 12.55 -9.81 -6.66
C ILE A 134 12.80 -9.03 -5.38
N ASP A 135 12.79 -7.70 -5.48
CA ASP A 135 13.00 -6.81 -4.35
C ASP A 135 11.70 -6.55 -3.58
N VAL A 136 10.59 -6.32 -4.30
CA VAL A 136 9.28 -5.97 -3.74
C VAL A 136 8.17 -6.84 -4.31
N VAL A 137 7.31 -7.35 -3.41
CA VAL A 137 6.11 -8.11 -3.75
C VAL A 137 4.87 -7.37 -3.27
N LEU A 138 3.96 -7.07 -4.19
CA LEU A 138 2.67 -6.43 -3.90
C LEU A 138 1.56 -7.48 -4.07
N ILE A 139 0.78 -7.74 -3.02
CA ILE A 139 -0.31 -8.73 -3.06
C ILE A 139 -1.66 -8.02 -2.95
N ASP A 140 -2.48 -8.10 -4.02
CA ASP A 140 -3.88 -7.63 -3.99
C ASP A 140 -4.76 -8.65 -3.27
N THR A 141 -5.69 -8.17 -2.46
CA THR A 141 -6.62 -9.03 -1.71
C THR A 141 -8.07 -8.68 -1.98
N ALA A 142 -8.96 -9.63 -1.76
CA ALA A 142 -10.41 -9.40 -1.82
C ALA A 142 -10.85 -8.34 -0.80
N GLY A 143 -11.81 -7.49 -1.19
CA GLY A 143 -12.34 -6.39 -0.36
C GLY A 143 -13.80 -6.58 0.03
N ARG A 144 -14.17 -7.70 0.68
CA ARG A 144 -15.56 -8.01 1.00
C ARG A 144 -16.01 -7.40 2.32
N LEU A 145 -16.87 -6.38 2.28
CA LEU A 145 -17.37 -5.72 3.49
C LEU A 145 -18.42 -6.55 4.25
N HIS A 146 -19.24 -7.33 3.54
CA HIS A 146 -20.42 -7.98 4.14
C HIS A 146 -20.14 -9.31 4.84
N ASN A 147 -18.88 -9.75 4.87
CA ASN A 147 -18.51 -10.99 5.57
C ASN A 147 -17.17 -10.85 6.28
N LYS A 148 -17.13 -9.94 7.27
CA LYS A 148 -15.90 -9.57 8.00
C LYS A 148 -15.15 -10.77 8.57
N THR A 149 -15.88 -11.76 9.12
CA THR A 149 -15.26 -12.94 9.74
C THR A 149 -14.54 -13.80 8.70
N ASN A 150 -15.15 -14.05 7.55
CA ASN A 150 -14.54 -14.86 6.50
C ASN A 150 -13.33 -14.13 5.87
N LEU A 151 -13.44 -12.80 5.67
CA LEU A 151 -12.32 -12.01 5.16
C LEU A 151 -11.13 -12.03 6.13
N MET A 152 -11.36 -11.85 7.42
CA MET A 152 -10.29 -11.89 8.43
C MET A 152 -9.64 -13.27 8.51
N ASN A 153 -10.42 -14.35 8.37
CA ASN A 153 -9.90 -15.71 8.32
C ASN A 153 -9.05 -15.93 7.06
N GLU A 154 -9.46 -15.39 5.91
CA GLU A 154 -8.73 -15.44 4.64
C GLU A 154 -7.40 -14.68 4.76
N LEU A 155 -7.42 -13.44 5.26
CA LEU A 155 -6.21 -12.66 5.50
C LEU A 155 -5.25 -13.36 6.50
N GLY A 156 -5.80 -13.93 7.57
CA GLY A 156 -5.04 -14.75 8.52
C GLY A 156 -4.44 -16.00 7.88
N LYS A 157 -5.12 -16.61 6.91
CA LYS A 157 -4.60 -17.74 6.14
C LYS A 157 -3.45 -17.30 5.21
N ILE A 158 -3.63 -16.20 4.49
CA ILE A 158 -2.58 -15.60 3.65
C ILE A 158 -1.33 -15.34 4.48
N LYS A 159 -1.46 -14.63 5.61
CA LYS A 159 -0.34 -14.36 6.51
C LYS A 159 0.40 -15.64 6.91
N ARG A 160 -0.32 -16.65 7.42
CA ARG A 160 0.29 -17.93 7.83
C ARG A 160 1.04 -18.63 6.70
N VAL A 161 0.52 -18.54 5.47
CA VAL A 161 1.13 -19.18 4.32
C VAL A 161 2.40 -18.45 3.88
N LEU A 162 2.38 -17.12 3.88
CA LEU A 162 3.56 -16.29 3.62
C LEU A 162 4.67 -16.56 4.64
N GLN A 163 4.30 -16.66 5.93
CA GLN A 163 5.24 -16.94 7.03
C GLN A 163 5.93 -18.30 6.95
N LYS A 164 5.39 -19.25 6.18
CA LYS A 164 6.09 -20.52 5.92
C LYS A 164 7.33 -20.37 5.04
N LYS A 165 7.38 -19.33 4.21
CA LYS A 165 8.51 -19.02 3.32
C LYS A 165 9.40 -17.92 3.85
N ASN A 166 8.82 -16.90 4.47
CA ASN A 166 9.53 -15.80 5.12
C ASN A 166 8.81 -15.45 6.43
N VAL A 167 9.46 -15.75 7.55
CA VAL A 167 8.88 -15.62 8.90
C VAL A 167 8.35 -14.21 9.20
N ASN A 168 8.96 -13.19 8.58
CA ASN A 168 8.59 -11.79 8.77
C ASN A 168 7.50 -11.30 7.78
N ALA A 169 7.12 -12.13 6.78
CA ALA A 169 6.10 -11.73 5.81
C ALA A 169 4.66 -11.83 6.37
N PRO A 170 3.75 -10.93 5.97
CA PRO A 170 4.02 -9.71 5.23
C PRO A 170 4.77 -8.69 6.10
N HIS A 171 5.64 -7.89 5.49
CA HIS A 171 6.40 -6.86 6.18
C HIS A 171 5.53 -5.61 6.42
N GLU A 172 4.59 -5.35 5.48
CA GLU A 172 3.62 -4.25 5.57
C GLU A 172 2.22 -4.72 5.17
N VAL A 173 1.19 -4.02 5.73
CA VAL A 173 -0.22 -4.26 5.44
C VAL A 173 -0.93 -2.92 5.27
#